data_2528201a7dd06b71488d551a7c74e1cd
#
_entry.id   2528201a7dd06b71488d551a7c74e1cd
#
_cell.length_a   1.000
_cell.length_b   1.000
_cell.length_c   1.000
_cell.angle_alpha   90.00
_cell.angle_beta   90.00
_cell.angle_gamma   90.00
#
_symmetry.space_group_name_H-M   'P 1'
#
loop_
_entity.id
_entity.type
_entity.pdbx_description
1 polymer ?
#
loop_
_entity_poly.entity_id
_entity_poly.type
_entity_poly.pdbx_seq_one_letter_code
_entity_poly.pdbx_strand_id
1 'polypeptide(L)'
;MLSKLQIEQYENDGYVVPDFKMPEDTIKKIEERHDELLKKHPEFKNYCPAILHYDESFLEFCKNKIILNYVEQILGSDFALWNSSFFAKPPINGHATPWHQDGQYWPIRPLATCTVWLAIDDAKVENGCSRFIKGSHTEKKLKSHNTNGNKTLTLNQEP
;
A
#
# COMPACT_ATOMS: atom_id res chain seq x y z
N MET A 1 16.65 -0.90 10.80
CA MET A 1 15.90 0.08 11.63
C MET A 1 15.89 1.42 10.91
N LEU A 2 14.79 2.17 11.00
CA LEU A 2 14.76 3.56 10.56
C LEU A 2 15.71 4.38 11.46
N SER A 3 16.44 5.32 10.87
CA SER A 3 17.22 6.30 11.61
C SER A 3 16.29 7.33 12.25
N LYS A 4 16.83 8.09 13.24
CA LYS A 4 16.07 9.18 13.86
C LYS A 4 15.55 10.18 12.82
N LEU A 5 16.37 10.56 11.86
CA LEU A 5 15.98 11.48 10.78
C LEU A 5 14.86 10.92 9.90
N GLN A 6 14.85 9.61 9.66
CA GLN A 6 13.78 8.97 8.89
C GLN A 6 12.46 8.91 9.67
N ILE A 7 12.49 8.71 10.98
CA ILE A 7 11.31 8.79 11.83
C ILE A 7 10.77 10.23 11.85
N GLU A 8 11.63 11.23 12.06
CA GLU A 8 11.26 12.65 11.98
C GLU A 8 10.67 13.01 10.60
N GLN A 9 11.24 12.48 9.53
CA GLN A 9 10.68 12.65 8.18
C GLN A 9 9.27 12.08 8.10
N TYR A 10 9.05 10.86 8.57
CA TYR A 10 7.72 10.23 8.56
C TYR A 10 6.69 11.06 9.34
N GLU A 11 7.07 11.55 10.53
CA GLU A 11 6.22 12.38 11.38
C GLU A 11 5.85 13.71 10.70
N ASN A 12 6.78 14.34 10.00
CA ASN A 12 6.56 15.63 9.35
C ASN A 12 5.91 15.53 7.97
N ASP A 13 6.33 14.54 7.17
CA ASP A 13 5.96 14.43 5.76
C ASP A 13 4.79 13.47 5.53
N GLY A 14 4.55 12.52 6.45
CA GLY A 14 3.55 11.48 6.34
C GLY A 14 4.03 10.24 5.59
N TYR A 15 5.27 10.23 5.15
CA TYR A 15 5.90 9.06 4.51
C TYR A 15 7.42 9.08 4.67
N VAL A 16 8.01 7.91 4.55
CA VAL A 16 9.47 7.73 4.46
C VAL A 16 9.79 6.59 3.51
N VAL A 17 10.89 6.69 2.80
CA VAL A 17 11.42 5.62 1.95
C VAL A 17 12.69 5.09 2.61
N PRO A 18 12.65 3.92 3.25
CA PRO A 18 13.83 3.31 3.86
C PRO A 18 14.82 2.83 2.81
N ASP A 19 16.10 2.80 3.17
CA ASP A 19 17.13 2.16 2.34
C ASP A 19 17.08 0.63 2.56
N PHE A 20 16.01 0.03 2.04
CA PHE A 20 15.77 -1.42 2.08
C PHE A 20 15.27 -1.88 0.73
N LYS A 21 15.87 -2.96 0.26
CA LYS A 21 15.39 -3.66 -0.94
C LYS A 21 14.99 -5.08 -0.56
N MET A 22 13.82 -5.49 -0.98
CA MET A 22 13.40 -6.88 -0.89
C MET A 22 14.35 -7.73 -1.74
N PRO A 23 14.81 -8.91 -1.26
CA PRO A 23 15.60 -9.82 -2.06
C PRO A 23 14.90 -10.18 -3.39
N GLU A 24 15.67 -10.23 -4.48
CA GLU A 24 15.14 -10.53 -5.82
C GLU A 24 14.37 -11.85 -5.88
N ASP A 25 14.85 -12.89 -5.22
CA ASP A 25 14.15 -14.18 -5.12
C ASP A 25 12.79 -14.05 -4.44
N THR A 26 12.64 -13.13 -3.49
CA THR A 26 11.37 -12.87 -2.83
C THR A 26 10.43 -12.10 -3.74
N ILE A 27 10.94 -11.08 -4.45
CA ILE A 27 10.16 -10.34 -5.46
C ILE A 27 9.63 -11.31 -6.52
N LYS A 28 10.49 -12.16 -7.06
CA LYS A 28 10.10 -13.18 -8.05
C LYS A 28 9.01 -14.12 -7.56
N LYS A 29 9.08 -14.56 -6.30
CA LYS A 29 8.02 -15.38 -5.70
C LYS A 29 6.69 -14.63 -5.59
N ILE A 30 6.74 -13.33 -5.27
CA ILE A 30 5.54 -12.49 -5.22
C ILE A 30 4.91 -12.37 -6.61
N GLU A 31 5.73 -12.13 -7.64
CA GLU A 31 5.28 -12.06 -9.04
C GLU A 31 4.65 -13.36 -9.49
N GLU A 32 5.34 -14.50 -9.29
CA GLU A 32 4.83 -15.82 -9.65
C GLU A 32 3.48 -16.13 -8.99
N ARG A 33 3.33 -15.82 -7.70
CA ARG A 33 2.06 -16.00 -6.98
C ARG A 33 0.96 -15.06 -7.46
N HIS A 34 1.32 -13.80 -7.77
CA HIS A 34 0.36 -12.87 -8.34
C HIS A 34 -0.12 -13.34 -9.71
N ASP A 35 0.76 -13.85 -10.56
CA ASP A 35 0.39 -14.43 -11.86
C ASP A 35 -0.55 -15.64 -11.71
N GLU A 36 -0.31 -16.50 -10.72
CA GLU A 36 -1.19 -17.61 -10.40
C GLU A 36 -2.57 -17.15 -9.89
N LEU A 37 -2.59 -16.11 -9.07
CA LEU A 37 -3.83 -15.49 -8.62
C LEU A 37 -4.62 -14.95 -9.81
N LEU A 38 -3.99 -14.24 -10.75
CA LEU A 38 -4.65 -13.67 -11.93
C LEU A 38 -5.18 -14.73 -12.90
N LYS A 39 -4.57 -15.92 -12.95
CA LYS A 39 -5.13 -17.06 -13.72
C LYS A 39 -6.47 -17.54 -13.16
N LYS A 40 -6.64 -17.46 -11.82
CA LYS A 40 -7.87 -17.86 -11.13
C LYS A 40 -8.89 -16.72 -11.04
N HIS A 41 -8.39 -15.49 -10.93
CA HIS A 41 -9.13 -14.26 -10.66
C HIS A 41 -8.71 -13.13 -11.61
N PRO A 42 -9.00 -13.23 -12.92
CA PRO A 42 -8.59 -12.23 -13.92
C PRO A 42 -9.21 -10.84 -13.68
N GLU A 43 -10.27 -10.75 -12.89
CA GLU A 43 -10.89 -9.50 -12.45
C GLU A 43 -9.94 -8.63 -11.62
N PHE A 44 -8.93 -9.22 -10.97
CA PHE A 44 -7.99 -8.51 -10.10
C PHE A 44 -6.78 -7.92 -10.82
N LYS A 45 -6.74 -7.94 -12.13
CA LYS A 45 -5.63 -7.44 -12.94
C LYS A 45 -5.18 -5.99 -12.65
N ASN A 46 -6.06 -5.14 -12.14
CA ASN A 46 -5.75 -3.76 -11.76
C ASN A 46 -5.63 -3.57 -10.24
N TYR A 47 -6.45 -4.28 -9.49
CA TYR A 47 -6.52 -4.14 -8.04
C TYR A 47 -7.11 -5.40 -7.42
N CYS A 48 -6.41 -5.97 -6.47
CA CYS A 48 -6.91 -7.04 -5.61
C CYS A 48 -7.03 -6.51 -4.17
N PRO A 49 -8.21 -6.16 -3.70
CA PRO A 49 -8.42 -5.81 -2.29
C PRO A 49 -8.35 -7.07 -1.44
N ALA A 50 -7.75 -7.04 -0.28
CA ALA A 50 -7.75 -8.16 0.65
C ALA A 50 -7.22 -9.48 0.05
N ILE A 51 -6.01 -9.44 -0.53
CA ILE A 51 -5.39 -10.58 -1.22
C ILE A 51 -5.33 -11.85 -0.36
N LEU A 52 -5.22 -11.71 0.97
CA LEU A 52 -5.15 -12.85 1.90
C LEU A 52 -6.45 -13.68 1.97
N HIS A 53 -7.57 -13.15 1.49
CA HIS A 53 -8.82 -13.93 1.36
C HIS A 53 -8.78 -14.90 0.19
N TYR A 54 -7.92 -14.65 -0.79
CA TYR A 54 -7.80 -15.45 -2.01
C TYR A 54 -6.57 -16.34 -1.99
N ASP A 55 -5.50 -15.86 -1.36
CA ASP A 55 -4.26 -16.61 -1.17
C ASP A 55 -3.57 -16.19 0.14
N GLU A 56 -3.77 -16.98 1.19
CA GLU A 56 -3.18 -16.74 2.51
C GLU A 56 -1.65 -16.82 2.51
N SER A 57 -1.04 -17.43 1.49
CA SER A 57 0.40 -17.55 1.40
C SER A 57 1.12 -16.21 1.27
N PHE A 58 0.42 -15.15 0.81
CA PHE A 58 0.94 -13.78 0.82
C PHE A 58 1.25 -13.24 2.22
N LEU A 59 0.70 -13.86 3.26
CA LEU A 59 1.02 -13.51 4.66
C LEU A 59 2.51 -13.68 4.98
N GLU A 60 3.20 -14.59 4.32
CA GLU A 60 4.64 -14.79 4.49
C GLU A 60 5.43 -13.51 4.15
N PHE A 61 5.04 -12.79 3.10
CA PHE A 61 5.70 -11.55 2.68
C PHE A 61 5.40 -10.39 3.63
N CYS A 62 4.19 -10.37 4.21
CA CYS A 62 3.82 -9.39 5.23
C CYS A 62 4.59 -9.58 6.55
N LYS A 63 5.16 -10.76 6.79
CA LYS A 63 5.93 -11.09 8.00
C LYS A 63 7.43 -10.83 7.88
N ASN A 64 7.89 -10.10 6.87
CA ASN A 64 9.30 -9.76 6.76
C ASN A 64 9.76 -8.97 8.00
N LYS A 65 10.77 -9.52 8.71
CA LYS A 65 11.22 -8.96 10.00
C LYS A 65 11.74 -7.53 9.91
N ILE A 66 12.37 -7.16 8.80
CA ILE A 66 12.89 -5.79 8.62
C ILE A 66 11.72 -4.82 8.47
N ILE A 67 10.71 -5.17 7.68
CA ILE A 67 9.49 -4.37 7.50
C ILE A 67 8.73 -4.25 8.81
N LEU A 68 8.52 -5.37 9.53
CA LEU A 68 7.84 -5.34 10.83
C LEU A 68 8.56 -4.43 11.83
N ASN A 69 9.90 -4.43 11.83
CA ASN A 69 10.68 -3.54 12.69
C ASN A 69 10.49 -2.05 12.34
N TYR A 70 10.34 -1.71 11.06
CA TYR A 70 9.99 -0.33 10.67
C TYR A 70 8.61 0.07 11.17
N VAL A 71 7.62 -0.82 11.05
CA VAL A 71 6.26 -0.57 11.54
C VAL A 71 6.24 -0.42 13.06
N GLU A 72 6.98 -1.27 13.78
CA GLU A 72 7.14 -1.19 15.24
C GLU A 72 7.71 0.15 15.69
N GLN A 73 8.69 0.70 14.96
CA GLN A 73 9.25 2.01 15.28
C GLN A 73 8.25 3.17 15.09
N ILE A 74 7.24 2.98 14.25
CA ILE A 74 6.21 4.00 13.97
C ILE A 74 4.98 3.84 14.85
N LEU A 75 4.49 2.61 15.03
CA LEU A 75 3.23 2.31 15.74
C LEU A 75 3.42 1.83 17.18
N GLY A 76 4.64 1.47 17.59
CA GLY A 76 4.90 0.73 18.82
C GLY A 76 4.77 -0.78 18.62
N SER A 77 4.98 -1.56 19.69
CA SER A 77 5.03 -3.03 19.62
C SER A 77 3.66 -3.71 19.41
N ASP A 78 2.58 -3.04 19.75
CA ASP A 78 1.23 -3.60 19.74
C ASP A 78 0.48 -3.18 18.46
N PHE A 79 0.70 -3.91 17.38
CA PHE A 79 0.03 -3.69 16.10
C PHE A 79 -0.41 -5.01 15.46
N ALA A 80 -1.34 -4.93 14.54
CA ALA A 80 -1.82 -6.07 13.77
C ALA A 80 -1.93 -5.72 12.29
N LEU A 81 -1.78 -6.73 11.43
CA LEU A 81 -2.04 -6.58 10.01
C LEU A 81 -3.56 -6.46 9.79
N TRP A 82 -4.00 -5.31 9.29
CA TRP A 82 -5.39 -5.07 8.93
C TRP A 82 -5.74 -5.70 7.58
N ASN A 83 -4.92 -5.43 6.59
CA ASN A 83 -5.18 -5.87 5.22
C ASN A 83 -3.88 -5.93 4.42
N SER A 84 -3.91 -6.66 3.33
CA SER A 84 -2.90 -6.64 2.29
C SER A 84 -3.59 -6.66 0.92
N SER A 85 -3.13 -5.84 -0.01
CA SER A 85 -3.74 -5.68 -1.33
C SER A 85 -2.66 -5.53 -2.41
N PHE A 86 -3.04 -5.81 -3.64
CA PHE A 86 -2.20 -5.60 -4.81
C PHE A 86 -2.79 -4.48 -5.68
N PHE A 87 -1.98 -3.46 -5.95
CA PHE A 87 -2.24 -2.45 -6.96
C PHE A 87 -1.36 -2.75 -8.16
N ALA A 88 -1.94 -3.29 -9.20
CA ALA A 88 -1.27 -3.52 -10.47
C ALA A 88 -1.75 -2.53 -11.52
N LYS A 89 -0.87 -2.13 -12.41
CA LYS A 89 -1.21 -1.24 -13.52
C LYS A 89 -0.71 -1.88 -14.81
N PRO A 90 -1.51 -2.75 -15.43
CA PRO A 90 -1.13 -3.37 -16.69
C PRO A 90 -0.86 -2.28 -17.74
N PRO A 91 0.09 -2.50 -18.67
CA PRO A 91 0.40 -1.56 -19.72
C PRO A 91 -0.84 -1.24 -20.54
N ILE A 92 -0.97 0.01 -21.00
CA ILE A 92 -2.04 0.54 -21.88
C ILE A 92 -3.39 0.68 -21.17
N ASN A 93 -3.87 -0.32 -20.42
CA ASN A 93 -5.21 -0.38 -19.83
C ASN A 93 -5.20 -0.38 -18.30
N GLY A 94 -4.12 0.09 -17.68
CA GLY A 94 -4.03 0.23 -16.23
C GLY A 94 -4.99 1.30 -15.71
N HIS A 95 -5.67 0.98 -14.59
CA HIS A 95 -6.57 1.93 -13.93
C HIS A 95 -5.79 2.95 -13.08
N ALA A 96 -6.21 4.19 -13.12
CA ALA A 96 -5.69 5.19 -12.20
C ALA A 96 -6.22 4.96 -10.78
N THR A 97 -5.40 5.24 -9.77
CA THR A 97 -5.84 5.34 -8.39
C THR A 97 -6.08 6.80 -8.07
N PRO A 98 -7.31 7.21 -7.71
CA PRO A 98 -7.59 8.60 -7.41
C PRO A 98 -6.90 9.04 -6.11
N TRP A 99 -6.77 10.34 -5.88
CA TRP A 99 -6.36 10.87 -4.59
C TRP A 99 -7.33 10.37 -3.51
N HIS A 100 -6.82 9.93 -2.38
CA HIS A 100 -7.64 9.43 -1.29
C HIS A 100 -6.88 9.49 0.03
N GLN A 101 -7.59 9.26 1.11
CA GLN A 101 -7.02 8.99 2.43
C GLN A 101 -7.43 7.57 2.82
N ASP A 102 -6.47 6.71 3.10
CA ASP A 102 -6.70 5.30 3.47
C ASP A 102 -7.71 5.16 4.61
N GLY A 103 -7.60 6.03 5.61
CA GLY A 103 -8.51 6.04 6.77
C GLY A 103 -9.99 6.26 6.43
N GLN A 104 -10.34 6.71 5.23
CA GLN A 104 -11.71 6.81 4.76
C GLN A 104 -12.33 5.44 4.52
N TYR A 105 -11.51 4.50 4.06
CA TYR A 105 -11.96 3.14 3.71
C TYR A 105 -11.91 2.17 4.90
N TRP A 106 -11.26 2.56 6.00
CA TRP A 106 -11.03 1.66 7.13
C TRP A 106 -11.78 2.09 8.37
N PRO A 107 -12.56 1.18 9.01
CA PRO A 107 -13.30 1.48 10.25
C PRO A 107 -12.39 1.47 11.49
N ILE A 108 -11.12 1.85 11.34
CA ILE A 108 -10.13 1.83 12.42
C ILE A 108 -10.15 3.16 13.16
N ARG A 109 -10.33 3.10 14.47
CA ARG A 109 -10.31 4.27 15.36
C ARG A 109 -9.56 3.94 16.65
N PRO A 110 -8.63 4.81 17.12
CA PRO A 110 -8.16 6.02 16.45
C PRO A 110 -7.50 5.72 15.11
N LEU A 111 -7.24 6.76 14.28
CA LEU A 111 -6.59 6.65 12.98
C LEU A 111 -5.06 6.39 13.13
N ALA A 112 -4.71 5.41 13.93
CA ALA A 112 -3.33 5.00 14.18
C ALA A 112 -2.97 3.84 13.22
N THR A 113 -2.73 4.16 11.97
CA THR A 113 -2.42 3.19 10.91
C THR A 113 -1.16 3.57 10.16
N CYS A 114 -0.46 2.56 9.66
CA CYS A 114 0.72 2.70 8.81
C CYS A 114 0.57 1.74 7.63
N THR A 115 0.69 2.26 6.41
CA THR A 115 0.71 1.44 5.20
C THR A 115 2.15 1.20 4.77
N VAL A 116 2.50 -0.05 4.55
CA VAL A 116 3.75 -0.43 3.86
C VAL A 116 3.44 -0.61 2.39
N TRP A 117 4.03 0.23 1.55
CA TRP A 117 3.94 0.10 0.10
C TRP A 117 5.24 -0.52 -0.43
N LEU A 118 5.17 -1.69 -1.01
CA LEU A 118 6.31 -2.42 -1.58
C LEU A 118 6.25 -2.36 -3.11
N ALA A 119 7.27 -1.75 -3.71
CA ALA A 119 7.41 -1.79 -5.16
C ALA A 119 7.88 -3.18 -5.59
N ILE A 120 7.13 -3.82 -6.47
CA ILE A 120 7.50 -5.08 -7.13
C ILE A 120 8.26 -4.76 -8.42
N ASP A 121 7.74 -3.83 -9.20
CA ASP A 121 8.37 -3.26 -10.38
C ASP A 121 8.97 -1.89 -10.10
N ASP A 122 9.79 -1.38 -11.03
CA ASP A 122 10.22 0.01 -11.03
C ASP A 122 9.00 0.95 -11.02
N ALA A 123 8.85 1.74 -9.97
CA ALA A 123 7.75 2.68 -9.82
C ALA A 123 8.18 4.10 -10.16
N LYS A 124 7.84 4.54 -11.38
CA LYS A 124 8.18 5.84 -11.95
C LYS A 124 6.92 6.63 -12.29
N VAL A 125 7.07 7.93 -12.57
CA VAL A 125 5.94 8.79 -12.91
C VAL A 125 5.21 8.28 -14.16
N GLU A 126 5.95 7.84 -15.16
CA GLU A 126 5.44 7.34 -16.43
C GLU A 126 4.66 6.03 -16.34
N ASN A 127 4.87 5.23 -15.30
CA ASN A 127 4.13 3.98 -15.08
C ASN A 127 3.19 4.01 -13.86
N GLY A 128 2.98 5.20 -13.28
CA GLY A 128 1.96 5.42 -12.27
C GLY A 128 2.41 5.10 -10.85
N CYS A 129 3.60 5.56 -10.45
CA CYS A 129 4.05 5.48 -9.06
C CYS A 129 3.08 6.12 -8.08
N SER A 130 3.18 5.73 -6.81
CA SER A 130 2.48 6.40 -5.71
C SER A 130 2.92 7.86 -5.60
N ARG A 131 1.97 8.74 -5.28
CA ARG A 131 2.17 10.18 -5.09
C ARG A 131 1.57 10.59 -3.76
N PHE A 132 2.25 11.46 -3.03
CA PHE A 132 1.85 11.89 -1.70
C PHE A 132 1.77 13.41 -1.61
N ILE A 133 0.77 13.92 -0.89
CA ILE A 133 0.71 15.32 -0.49
C ILE A 133 1.40 15.42 0.87
N LYS A 134 2.63 15.92 0.83
CA LYS A 134 3.49 16.04 2.00
C LYS A 134 2.80 16.80 3.14
N GLY A 135 2.83 16.24 4.35
CA GLY A 135 2.26 16.84 5.54
C GLY A 135 0.73 16.81 5.64
N SER A 136 0.02 16.24 4.65
CA SER A 136 -1.46 16.24 4.65
C SER A 136 -2.09 15.46 5.82
N HIS A 137 -1.36 14.58 6.47
CA HIS A 137 -1.79 13.80 7.63
C HIS A 137 -1.81 14.61 8.94
N THR A 138 -1.11 15.75 8.99
CA THR A 138 -0.96 16.56 10.22
C THR A 138 -2.27 17.19 10.68
N GLU A 139 -3.23 17.40 9.77
CA GLU A 139 -4.58 17.89 10.11
C GLU A 139 -5.37 16.91 10.99
N LYS A 140 -4.97 15.63 11.05
CA LYS A 140 -5.63 14.54 11.80
C LYS A 140 -7.13 14.42 11.52
N LYS A 141 -7.55 14.82 10.32
CA LYS A 141 -8.94 14.80 9.85
C LYS A 141 -9.03 14.11 8.51
N LEU A 142 -10.08 13.33 8.36
CA LEU A 142 -10.47 12.82 7.05
C LEU A 142 -11.25 13.92 6.31
N LYS A 143 -10.87 14.15 5.06
CA LYS A 143 -11.65 14.99 4.14
C LYS A 143 -12.92 14.23 3.72
N SER A 144 -13.96 14.96 3.37
CA SER A 144 -15.14 14.34 2.77
C SER A 144 -14.76 13.74 1.42
N HIS A 145 -15.05 12.45 1.23
CA HIS A 145 -14.86 11.77 -0.03
C HIS A 145 -16.21 11.64 -0.75
N ASN A 146 -16.22 11.95 -2.02
CA ASN A 146 -17.40 11.84 -2.88
C ASN A 146 -17.28 10.58 -3.75
N THR A 147 -18.39 9.89 -3.95
CA THR A 147 -18.42 8.72 -4.82
C THR A 147 -18.20 9.16 -6.28
N ASN A 148 -17.21 8.55 -6.92
CA ASN A 148 -16.92 8.71 -8.33
C ASN A 148 -17.45 7.50 -9.10
N GLY A 149 -18.29 7.74 -10.10
CA GLY A 149 -18.85 6.69 -10.96
C GLY A 149 -17.92 6.20 -12.07
N ASN A 150 -16.69 6.69 -12.14
CA ASN A 150 -15.75 6.32 -13.18
C ASN A 150 -15.19 4.90 -12.95
N LYS A 151 -15.55 3.98 -13.84
CA LYS A 151 -15.14 2.56 -13.77
C LYS A 151 -13.68 2.31 -14.15
N THR A 152 -12.95 3.34 -14.61
CA THR A 152 -11.51 3.24 -14.91
C THR A 152 -10.62 3.59 -13.72
N LEU A 153 -11.21 3.82 -12.55
CA LEU A 153 -10.48 4.03 -11.30
C LEU A 153 -10.44 2.73 -10.49
N THR A 154 -9.35 2.55 -9.75
CA THR A 154 -9.20 1.43 -8.81
C THR A 154 -10.04 1.60 -7.54
N LEU A 155 -10.31 2.84 -7.16
CA LEU A 155 -11.15 3.22 -6.02
C LEU A 155 -12.30 4.09 -6.50
N ASN A 156 -13.43 4.04 -5.81
CA ASN A 156 -14.66 4.71 -6.22
C ASN A 156 -14.99 5.98 -5.44
N GLN A 157 -14.08 6.45 -4.60
CA GLN A 157 -14.23 7.68 -3.82
C GLN A 157 -12.96 8.53 -3.89
N GLU A 158 -13.13 9.83 -3.91
CA GLU A 158 -12.05 10.84 -3.88
C GLU A 158 -12.48 12.06 -3.07
N PRO A 159 -11.53 12.80 -2.44
CA PRO A 159 -11.81 14.00 -1.65
C PRO A 159 -12.39 15.14 -2.47
#